data_4fb07852b9446d880a602eaee0c8314c
#
_entry.id   4fb07852b9446d880a602eaee0c8314c
#
_cell.length_a   1.000
_cell.length_b   1.000
_cell.length_c   1.000
_cell.angle_alpha   90.00
_cell.angle_beta   90.00
_cell.angle_gamma   90.00
#
_symmetry.space_group_name_H-M   'P 1'
#
loop_
_entity.id
_entity.type
_entity.pdbx_description
1 polymer ?
#
loop_
_entity_poly.entity_id
_entity_poly.type
_entity_poly.pdbx_seq_one_letter_code
_entity_poly.pdbx_strand_id
1 'polypeptide(L)' 'MKIMVRAFRIRIKAGENFEDIAADYPALTVDDLEAIKAELEK' A
#
# COMPACT_ATOMS: atom_id res chain seq x y z
N MET A 1 7.17 0.49 -8.68
CA MET A 1 5.85 0.33 -8.08
C MET A 1 5.61 -1.03 -7.42
N LYS A 2 6.09 -2.09 -8.04
CA LYS A 2 5.90 -3.43 -7.48
C LYS A 2 6.51 -3.62 -6.10
N ILE A 3 7.62 -2.93 -5.84
CA ILE A 3 8.28 -3.02 -4.55
C ILE A 3 7.37 -2.52 -3.44
N MET A 4 6.65 -1.44 -3.71
CA MET A 4 5.75 -0.87 -2.71
C MET A 4 4.55 -1.77 -2.44
N VAL A 5 4.06 -2.43 -3.49
CA VAL A 5 2.95 -3.39 -3.32
C VAL A 5 3.34 -4.48 -2.32
N ARG A 6 4.56 -4.98 -2.44
CA ARG A 6 5.03 -6.03 -1.55
C ARG A 6 5.09 -5.55 -0.10
N ALA A 7 5.62 -4.36 0.11
CA ALA A 7 5.72 -3.80 1.45
C ALA A 7 4.32 -3.62 2.06
N PHE A 8 3.39 -3.09 1.28
CA PHE A 8 2.02 -2.92 1.74
C PHE A 8 1.38 -4.25 2.08
N ARG A 9 1.60 -5.25 1.22
CA ARG A 9 0.99 -6.57 1.44
C ARG A 9 1.44 -7.18 2.76
N ILE A 10 2.72 -7.08 3.06
CA ILE A 10 3.26 -7.64 4.30
C ILE A 10 2.59 -6.99 5.50
N ARG A 11 2.43 -5.67 5.48
CA ARG A 11 1.84 -4.96 6.60
C ARG A 11 0.34 -5.22 6.71
N ILE A 12 -0.33 -5.35 5.57
CA ILE A 12 -1.77 -5.69 5.58
C ILE A 12 -1.97 -7.06 6.22
N LYS A 13 -1.12 -8.02 5.88
CA LYS A 13 -1.22 -9.36 6.48
C LYS A 13 -0.91 -9.34 7.96
N ALA A 14 -0.15 -8.37 8.40
CA ALA A 14 0.17 -8.21 9.82
C ALA A 14 -0.99 -7.56 10.60
N GLY A 15 -2.05 -7.17 9.91
CA GLY A 15 -3.23 -6.62 10.56
C GLY A 15 -3.31 -5.11 10.53
N GLU A 16 -2.42 -4.44 9.80
CA GLU A 16 -2.43 -2.99 9.70
C GLU A 16 -3.44 -2.52 8.67
N ASN A 17 -3.97 -1.31 8.86
CA ASN A 17 -4.89 -0.71 7.92
C ASN A 17 -4.14 -0.06 6.77
N PHE A 18 -4.76 -0.13 5.58
CA PHE A 18 -4.15 0.47 4.40
C PHE A 18 -3.84 1.96 4.61
N GLU A 19 -4.75 2.68 5.23
CA GLU A 19 -4.57 4.11 5.46
C GLU A 19 -3.40 4.39 6.39
N ASP A 20 -3.23 3.56 7.40
CA ASP A 20 -2.12 3.72 8.33
C ASP A 20 -0.79 3.49 7.63
N ILE A 21 -0.75 2.49 6.76
CA ILE A 21 0.45 2.19 6.00
C ILE A 21 0.77 3.35 5.06
N ALA A 22 -0.25 3.86 4.37
CA ALA A 22 -0.07 4.96 3.43
C ALA A 22 0.49 6.20 4.12
N ALA A 23 0.13 6.41 5.37
CA ALA A 23 0.62 7.57 6.13
C ALA A 23 2.14 7.53 6.31
N ASP A 24 2.73 6.34 6.28
CA ASP A 24 4.18 6.19 6.39
C ASP A 24 4.90 6.51 5.09
N TYR A 25 4.17 6.68 4.00
CA TYR A 25 4.74 6.94 2.68
C TYR A 25 4.17 8.22 2.09
N PRO A 26 4.50 9.37 2.68
CA PRO A 26 3.89 10.65 2.24
C PRO A 26 4.27 11.04 0.82
N ALA A 27 5.29 10.42 0.24
CA ALA A 27 5.69 10.71 -1.13
C ALA A 27 4.76 10.06 -2.16
N LEU A 28 3.92 9.13 -1.75
CA LEU A 28 3.01 8.46 -2.67
C LEU A 28 1.80 9.34 -2.95
N THR A 29 1.43 9.43 -4.24
CA THR A 29 0.25 10.16 -4.63
C THR A 29 -1.00 9.30 -4.49
N VAL A 30 -2.17 9.92 -4.63
CA VAL A 30 -3.43 9.19 -4.61
C VAL A 30 -3.44 8.13 -5.72
N ASP A 31 -2.94 8.49 -6.90
CA ASP A 31 -2.86 7.54 -8.01
C ASP A 31 -1.99 6.34 -7.66
N ASP A 32 -0.86 6.59 -7.00
CA ASP A 32 0.03 5.52 -6.57
C ASP A 32 -0.67 4.60 -5.59
N LEU A 33 -1.37 5.17 -4.64
CA LEU A 33 -2.07 4.39 -3.62
C LEU A 33 -3.18 3.54 -4.24
N GLU A 34 -3.89 4.10 -5.21
CA GLU A 34 -4.95 3.35 -5.89
C GLU A 34 -4.37 2.19 -6.68
N ALA A 35 -3.23 2.40 -7.32
CA ALA A 35 -2.57 1.33 -8.07
C ALA A 35 -2.13 0.21 -7.13
N ILE A 36 -1.58 0.56 -5.99
CA ILE A 36 -1.15 -0.42 -5.00
C ILE A 36 -2.36 -1.20 -4.49
N LYS A 37 -3.44 -0.50 -4.19
CA LYS A 37 -4.64 -1.14 -3.68
C LYS A 37 -5.20 -2.13 -4.70
N ALA A 38 -5.20 -1.75 -5.97
CA ALA A 38 -5.70 -2.63 -7.01
C ALA A 38 -4.85 -3.89 -7.11
N GLU A 39 -3.54 -3.76 -6.95
CA GLU A 39 -2.66 -4.93 -6.98
C GLU A 39 -2.88 -5.84 -5.78
N LEU A 40 -3.17 -5.25 -4.63
CA LEU A 40 -3.42 -6.04 -3.42
C LEU A 40 -4.71 -6.84 -3.51
N GLU A 41 -5.65 -6.37 -4.31
CA GLU A 41 -6.95 -7.02 -4.45
C GLU A 41 -6.95 -8.14 -5.49
N LYS A 42 -5.87 -8.33 -6.21
CA LYS A 42 -5.81 -9.39 -7.23
C LYS A 42 -5.76 -10.78 -6.62
#